data_7787fdb014ac11e675f61e3482147b31
#
_entry.id   7787fdb014ac11e675f61e3482147b31
#
_cell.length_a   1.000
_cell.length_b   1.000
_cell.length_c   1.000
_cell.angle_alpha   90.00
_cell.angle_beta   90.00
_cell.angle_gamma   90.00
#
_symmetry.space_group_name_H-M   'P 1'
#
loop_
_entity.id
_entity.type
_entity.pdbx_description
1 polymer ?
#
loop_
_entity_poly.entity_id
_entity_poly.type
_entity_poly.pdbx_seq_one_letter_code
_entity_poly.pdbx_strand_id
1 'polypeptide(L)'
;MINNLVKTILEQGGSIHPLLIPSEDTNGTGLCNPSIFIDQERIFVNLRHVQYTMYHSENEQKHPSRYGPLSYINPEDDITLRTKNFILELNEDLSIKSSNLTDTTKLDVPPIWEFIGLEDARIVKWDNKWYQTGVRRDTTTNGQGRMELSEIEMSKEGVKEITRWRIPAPGNDDTYCEKNWMPVNDMPYHYVKWTNPTEVVKVDPINKTCESVVLKTQKLNINRDLRGGSSIIKWGDYRIGITHEVDFWYSETEHKDCYYYHRFIIWDKDWNIVKHSDCFNFMTSRVEFSCGLIEHKNDFLITFGFQDNAAYILRIPKGIFENIIGFKTGFNWGELPTELIGIISEEIFQDKLYEKYNEVKEGDIVMDIGANVGAFSYSILDKNPKKIYSIEPSNTLIDTLKSNLQDKAVIINKAISESTGTKNEIEVGVHIYNNEGSQYETITFKDLIKENKIKKIDFLKIDCEGGEYDVFNNENKDWILKNIRYITGEWHLWGTPDSLNKFKHFRDIYLTEFTDYKVFSRDNEDITDRMFDDDYLLNYSHGLTHSAQVLIYIKN
;
A
#
# COMPACT_ATOMS: atom_id res chain seq x y z
N MET A 1 6.70 -5.46 9.00
CA MET A 1 7.70 -4.48 8.47
C MET A 1 8.61 -5.16 7.45
N ILE A 2 8.81 -4.58 6.29
CA ILE A 2 9.79 -5.06 5.29
C ILE A 2 11.11 -4.35 5.54
N ASN A 3 12.09 -5.04 6.12
CA ASN A 3 13.37 -4.43 6.51
C ASN A 3 14.30 -4.07 5.34
N ASN A 4 14.06 -4.60 4.13
CA ASN A 4 14.85 -4.30 2.94
C ASN A 4 14.01 -4.56 1.68
N LEU A 5 13.32 -3.53 1.21
CA LEU A 5 12.45 -3.63 0.04
C LEU A 5 13.23 -4.00 -1.22
N VAL A 6 14.41 -3.41 -1.42
CA VAL A 6 15.26 -3.70 -2.59
C VAL A 6 15.62 -5.18 -2.65
N LYS A 7 16.06 -5.76 -1.53
CA LYS A 7 16.38 -7.20 -1.48
C LYS A 7 15.16 -8.05 -1.84
N THR A 8 14.01 -7.76 -1.22
CA THR A 8 12.75 -8.48 -1.49
C THR A 8 12.36 -8.41 -2.98
N ILE A 9 12.51 -7.24 -3.59
CA ILE A 9 12.18 -7.02 -5.00
C ILE A 9 13.16 -7.77 -5.93
N LEU A 10 14.45 -7.73 -5.64
CA LEU A 10 15.46 -8.44 -6.44
C LEU A 10 15.26 -9.97 -6.41
N GLU A 11 14.90 -10.52 -5.26
CA GLU A 11 14.60 -11.95 -5.10
C GLU A 11 13.35 -12.39 -5.89
N GLN A 12 12.46 -11.46 -6.21
CA GLN A 12 11.23 -11.71 -6.97
C GLN A 12 11.32 -11.32 -8.45
N GLY A 13 12.48 -10.85 -8.93
CA GLY A 13 12.71 -10.56 -10.36
C GLY A 13 12.59 -9.10 -10.77
N GLY A 14 12.54 -8.17 -9.80
CA GLY A 14 12.74 -6.75 -10.06
C GLY A 14 14.21 -6.39 -10.23
N SER A 15 14.51 -5.09 -10.37
CA SER A 15 15.89 -4.60 -10.55
C SER A 15 16.12 -3.25 -9.92
N ILE A 16 17.39 -2.94 -9.60
CA ILE A 16 17.84 -1.65 -9.10
C ILE A 16 18.86 -1.04 -10.07
N HIS A 17 18.74 0.26 -10.33
CA HIS A 17 19.57 1.00 -11.27
C HIS A 17 20.16 2.24 -10.57
N PRO A 18 21.49 2.39 -10.48
CA PRO A 18 22.09 3.59 -9.95
C PRO A 18 21.96 4.76 -10.93
N LEU A 19 21.74 5.95 -10.41
CA LEU A 19 21.76 7.19 -11.17
C LEU A 19 23.12 7.86 -10.99
N LEU A 20 23.98 7.74 -11.99
CA LEU A 20 25.34 8.26 -11.97
C LEU A 20 25.53 9.26 -13.12
N ILE A 21 26.02 10.46 -12.79
CA ILE A 21 26.48 11.44 -13.76
C ILE A 21 28.00 11.62 -13.63
N PRO A 22 28.67 12.18 -14.64
CA PRO A 22 30.13 12.36 -14.58
C PRO A 22 30.59 13.11 -13.34
N SER A 23 31.68 12.67 -12.72
CA SER A 23 32.21 13.27 -11.49
C SER A 23 32.69 14.71 -11.66
N GLU A 24 33.09 15.09 -12.85
CA GLU A 24 33.43 16.48 -13.20
C GLU A 24 32.26 17.45 -13.07
N ASP A 25 30.99 16.96 -13.19
CA ASP A 25 29.80 17.78 -13.01
C ASP A 25 29.40 17.95 -11.54
N THR A 26 29.94 17.11 -10.65
CA THR A 26 29.58 17.05 -9.23
C THR A 26 30.74 17.29 -8.28
N ASN A 27 31.94 17.42 -8.79
CA ASN A 27 33.20 17.45 -7.97
C ASN A 27 33.29 16.25 -6.99
N GLY A 28 32.67 15.11 -7.36
CA GLY A 28 32.67 13.90 -6.53
C GLY A 28 31.77 13.95 -5.31
N THR A 29 30.88 14.96 -5.18
CA THR A 29 29.93 15.06 -4.07
C THR A 29 28.57 14.42 -4.38
N GLY A 30 27.69 14.31 -3.39
CA GLY A 30 26.54 13.42 -3.37
C GLY A 30 25.42 13.74 -4.36
N LEU A 31 24.90 12.69 -4.93
CA LEU A 31 23.64 12.69 -5.70
C LEU A 31 22.57 12.02 -4.85
N CYS A 32 21.41 12.63 -4.72
CA CYS A 32 20.35 12.10 -3.82
C CYS A 32 18.94 12.48 -4.26
N ASN A 33 17.98 11.90 -3.59
CA ASN A 33 16.56 12.24 -3.59
C ASN A 33 15.97 12.51 -4.99
N PRO A 34 16.16 11.58 -5.95
CA PRO A 34 15.65 11.76 -7.30
C PRO A 34 14.13 11.68 -7.33
N SER A 35 13.51 12.52 -8.15
CA SER A 35 12.09 12.39 -8.52
C SER A 35 11.95 12.03 -10.00
N ILE A 36 10.83 11.42 -10.37
CA ILE A 36 10.63 10.84 -11.70
C ILE A 36 9.26 11.22 -12.26
N PHE A 37 9.19 11.44 -13.58
CA PHE A 37 7.98 11.76 -14.30
C PHE A 37 8.02 11.17 -15.72
N ILE A 38 6.85 10.82 -16.25
CA ILE A 38 6.71 10.37 -17.65
C ILE A 38 5.94 11.40 -18.45
N ASP A 39 6.49 11.76 -19.61
CA ASP A 39 5.83 12.57 -20.61
C ASP A 39 5.92 11.88 -21.98
N GLN A 40 4.78 11.49 -22.57
CA GLN A 40 4.73 10.80 -23.86
C GLN A 40 5.72 9.62 -23.96
N GLU A 41 5.67 8.72 -22.98
CA GLU A 41 6.54 7.54 -22.85
C GLU A 41 8.03 7.84 -22.56
N ARG A 42 8.45 9.11 -22.52
CA ARG A 42 9.80 9.52 -22.16
C ARG A 42 9.91 9.64 -20.64
N ILE A 43 10.97 9.10 -20.09
CA ILE A 43 11.22 9.10 -18.65
C ILE A 43 12.16 10.24 -18.32
N PHE A 44 11.72 11.14 -17.45
CA PHE A 44 12.50 12.25 -16.92
C PHE A 44 12.74 12.08 -15.43
N VAL A 45 13.94 12.41 -14.99
CA VAL A 45 14.32 12.39 -13.57
C VAL A 45 14.89 13.75 -13.19
N ASN A 46 14.37 14.32 -12.11
CA ASN A 46 15.09 15.39 -11.42
C ASN A 46 16.02 14.74 -10.39
N LEU A 47 17.31 14.94 -10.53
CA LEU A 47 18.34 14.40 -9.66
C LEU A 47 18.95 15.53 -8.84
N ARG A 48 18.78 15.48 -7.52
CA ARG A 48 19.38 16.44 -6.60
C ARG A 48 20.87 16.16 -6.43
N HIS A 49 21.68 17.21 -6.55
CA HIS A 49 23.09 17.21 -6.22
C HIS A 49 23.34 18.11 -5.02
N VAL A 50 24.10 17.63 -4.05
CA VAL A 50 24.47 18.38 -2.85
C VAL A 50 25.99 18.55 -2.79
N GLN A 51 26.46 19.77 -2.49
CA GLN A 51 27.89 20.10 -2.38
C GLN A 51 28.41 19.81 -0.97
N TYR A 52 27.88 18.81 -0.30
CA TYR A 52 28.33 18.35 1.00
C TYR A 52 28.20 16.82 1.07
N THR A 53 28.90 16.21 1.99
CA THR A 53 28.77 14.77 2.26
C THR A 53 28.27 14.58 3.67
N MET A 54 27.22 13.77 3.83
CA MET A 54 26.79 13.33 5.14
C MET A 54 27.77 12.29 5.67
N TYR A 55 28.27 12.55 6.86
CA TYR A 55 29.23 11.68 7.50
C TYR A 55 28.61 11.02 8.74
N HIS A 56 28.44 9.73 8.67
CA HIS A 56 28.18 8.88 9.82
C HIS A 56 29.51 8.21 10.20
N SER A 57 30.21 8.78 11.16
CA SER A 57 31.54 8.31 11.54
C SER A 57 31.45 6.90 12.15
N GLU A 58 32.34 6.04 11.73
CA GLU A 58 32.52 4.72 12.34
C GLU A 58 32.96 4.82 13.80
N ASN A 59 33.59 5.92 14.19
CA ASN A 59 34.18 6.19 15.51
C ASN A 59 33.45 7.31 16.26
N GLU A 60 32.17 7.58 15.94
CA GLU A 60 31.33 8.59 16.62
C GLU A 60 31.85 10.03 16.59
N GLN A 61 32.94 10.32 15.90
CA GLN A 61 33.38 11.69 15.67
C GLN A 61 32.51 12.33 14.60
N LYS A 62 31.34 12.81 15.02
CA LYS A 62 30.49 13.62 14.17
C LYS A 62 30.90 15.07 14.29
N HIS A 63 31.16 15.73 13.16
CA HIS A 63 31.24 17.17 13.16
C HIS A 63 29.86 17.75 13.46
N PRO A 64 29.69 18.52 14.55
CA PRO A 64 28.37 18.99 14.95
C PRO A 64 27.76 19.88 13.88
N SER A 65 26.59 19.48 13.39
CA SER A 65 25.73 20.33 12.58
C SER A 65 24.64 20.93 13.45
N ARG A 66 24.52 22.26 13.48
CA ARG A 66 23.42 22.94 14.17
C ARG A 66 22.07 22.75 13.47
N TYR A 67 22.05 22.22 12.23
CA TYR A 67 20.88 22.18 11.37
C TYR A 67 20.18 20.81 11.29
N GLY A 68 20.71 19.79 11.87
CA GLY A 68 20.09 18.47 11.80
C GLY A 68 20.90 17.36 12.42
N PRO A 69 20.46 16.11 12.23
CA PRO A 69 21.06 14.93 12.85
C PRO A 69 22.39 14.51 12.19
N LEU A 70 22.94 15.33 11.30
CA LEU A 70 23.95 14.89 10.37
C LEU A 70 25.16 15.81 10.43
N SER A 71 26.33 15.20 10.39
CA SER A 71 27.57 15.89 10.14
C SER A 71 27.83 15.92 8.64
N TYR A 72 28.37 16.98 8.14
CA TYR A 72 28.72 17.12 6.73
C TYR A 72 30.10 17.73 6.57
N ILE A 73 30.73 17.40 5.45
CA ILE A 73 32.00 17.97 5.03
C ILE A 73 31.68 18.90 3.87
N ASN A 74 32.02 20.19 4.06
CA ASN A 74 31.98 21.19 3.00
C ASN A 74 33.33 21.27 2.30
N PRO A 75 33.37 21.75 1.05
CA PRO A 75 34.61 22.30 0.48
C PRO A 75 35.19 23.38 1.40
N GLU A 76 36.51 23.45 1.49
CA GLU A 76 37.22 24.29 2.46
C GLU A 76 36.82 25.77 2.44
N ASP A 77 36.39 26.28 1.28
CA ASP A 77 36.07 27.69 1.06
C ASP A 77 34.56 28.04 1.09
N ASP A 78 33.65 27.08 1.29
CA ASP A 78 32.22 27.34 1.27
C ASP A 78 31.49 26.64 2.42
N ILE A 79 31.04 27.42 3.40
CA ILE A 79 30.27 26.94 4.56
C ILE A 79 28.78 26.71 4.25
N THR A 80 28.38 26.98 3.00
CA THR A 80 26.95 26.84 2.61
C THR A 80 26.61 25.42 2.19
N LEU A 81 25.35 25.04 2.43
CA LEU A 81 24.77 23.76 2.03
C LEU A 81 24.05 23.94 0.69
N ARG A 82 24.82 23.85 -0.40
CA ARG A 82 24.29 24.09 -1.76
C ARG A 82 23.62 22.85 -2.31
N THR A 83 22.46 23.08 -2.88
CA THR A 83 21.71 22.12 -3.68
C THR A 83 21.59 22.61 -5.12
N LYS A 84 21.85 21.71 -6.07
CA LYS A 84 21.59 21.87 -7.50
C LYS A 84 20.69 20.75 -7.99
N ASN A 85 20.04 20.96 -9.12
CA ASN A 85 19.17 19.95 -9.72
C ASN A 85 19.59 19.68 -11.16
N PHE A 86 19.72 18.39 -11.51
CA PHE A 86 19.93 17.92 -12.87
C PHE A 86 18.64 17.32 -13.41
N ILE A 87 18.29 17.64 -14.65
CA ILE A 87 17.25 16.95 -15.38
C ILE A 87 17.90 15.90 -16.27
N LEU A 88 17.54 14.63 -16.01
CA LEU A 88 17.96 13.49 -16.79
C LEU A 88 16.81 13.06 -17.71
N GLU A 89 17.12 12.66 -18.93
CA GLU A 89 16.27 11.82 -19.76
C GLU A 89 16.85 10.41 -19.75
N LEU A 90 15.99 9.40 -19.56
CA LEU A 90 16.42 8.01 -19.51
C LEU A 90 16.01 7.25 -20.77
N ASN A 91 16.77 6.24 -21.11
CA ASN A 91 16.43 5.21 -22.07
C ASN A 91 15.43 4.21 -21.46
N GLU A 92 14.86 3.32 -22.25
CA GLU A 92 13.93 2.28 -21.77
C GLU A 92 14.56 1.28 -20.79
N ASP A 93 15.87 1.06 -20.90
CA ASP A 93 16.65 0.23 -19.97
C ASP A 93 17.05 0.95 -18.68
N LEU A 94 16.53 2.17 -18.49
CA LEU A 94 16.82 3.08 -17.37
C LEU A 94 18.25 3.64 -17.33
N SER A 95 19.05 3.42 -18.36
CA SER A 95 20.34 4.11 -18.53
C SER A 95 20.13 5.59 -18.86
N ILE A 96 21.07 6.45 -18.46
CA ILE A 96 20.99 7.89 -18.70
C ILE A 96 21.26 8.18 -20.17
N LYS A 97 20.28 8.80 -20.85
CA LYS A 97 20.38 9.26 -22.23
C LYS A 97 20.99 10.65 -22.32
N SER A 98 20.57 11.55 -21.42
CA SER A 98 21.12 12.90 -21.29
C SER A 98 21.02 13.42 -19.87
N SER A 99 21.93 14.32 -19.51
CA SER A 99 22.00 14.99 -18.22
C SER A 99 22.19 16.49 -18.44
N ASN A 100 21.36 17.31 -17.83
CA ASN A 100 21.43 18.75 -17.92
C ASN A 100 21.25 19.39 -16.54
N LEU A 101 22.23 20.18 -16.12
CA LEU A 101 22.08 21.03 -14.94
C LEU A 101 21.00 22.10 -15.21
N THR A 102 20.08 22.29 -14.27
CA THR A 102 19.11 23.40 -14.34
C THR A 102 19.85 24.72 -14.10
N ASP A 103 19.89 25.58 -15.11
CA ASP A 103 20.45 26.93 -15.01
C ASP A 103 19.47 27.85 -14.29
N THR A 104 19.82 28.25 -13.07
CA THR A 104 19.04 29.15 -12.21
C THR A 104 19.57 30.57 -12.19
N THR A 105 20.70 30.83 -12.84
CA THR A 105 21.52 32.06 -12.69
C THR A 105 20.74 33.35 -12.92
N LYS A 106 19.75 33.35 -13.81
CA LYS A 106 18.91 34.52 -14.12
C LYS A 106 18.05 34.97 -12.92
N LEU A 107 17.69 34.05 -12.03
CA LEU A 107 16.77 34.30 -10.91
C LEU A 107 17.49 34.21 -9.55
N ASP A 108 18.78 33.87 -9.55
CA ASP A 108 19.55 33.78 -8.32
C ASP A 108 19.76 35.15 -7.68
N VAL A 109 19.64 35.18 -6.37
CA VAL A 109 19.93 36.36 -5.54
C VAL A 109 21.03 36.00 -4.55
N PRO A 110 21.81 36.97 -4.04
CA PRO A 110 22.77 36.69 -2.98
C PRO A 110 22.07 35.99 -1.81
N PRO A 111 22.57 34.80 -1.40
CA PRO A 111 21.91 34.03 -0.34
C PRO A 111 22.06 34.76 1.01
N ILE A 112 20.98 34.76 1.79
CA ILE A 112 20.95 35.32 3.16
C ILE A 112 20.86 34.21 4.21
N TRP A 113 20.90 32.96 3.79
CA TRP A 113 20.85 31.75 4.61
C TRP A 113 21.79 30.69 4.08
N GLU A 114 22.27 29.81 4.95
CA GLU A 114 23.29 28.80 4.58
C GLU A 114 22.77 27.68 3.66
N PHE A 115 21.45 27.37 3.72
CA PHE A 115 20.85 26.40 2.79
C PHE A 115 20.49 27.10 1.48
N ILE A 116 21.13 26.71 0.40
CA ILE A 116 21.01 27.34 -0.91
C ILE A 116 20.45 26.36 -1.92
N GLY A 117 19.46 26.81 -2.68
CA GLY A 117 18.88 26.08 -3.79
C GLY A 117 17.57 25.39 -3.43
N LEU A 118 16.98 24.70 -4.41
CA LEU A 118 15.71 24.00 -4.31
C LEU A 118 15.95 22.56 -3.85
N GLU A 119 15.61 22.26 -2.60
CA GLU A 119 15.78 20.96 -1.99
C GLU A 119 14.65 20.02 -2.35
N ASP A 120 14.96 18.72 -2.54
CA ASP A 120 14.01 17.62 -2.73
C ASP A 120 12.96 17.93 -3.79
N ALA A 121 13.39 18.43 -4.92
CA ALA A 121 12.51 18.88 -5.98
C ALA A 121 11.83 17.70 -6.69
N ARG A 122 10.48 17.75 -6.76
CA ARG A 122 9.70 16.86 -7.60
C ARG A 122 9.54 17.50 -8.98
N ILE A 123 9.83 16.73 -10.02
CA ILE A 123 9.56 17.15 -11.41
C ILE A 123 8.12 16.80 -11.76
N VAL A 124 7.39 17.77 -12.30
CA VAL A 124 6.01 17.58 -12.76
C VAL A 124 5.76 18.38 -14.06
N LYS A 125 4.76 17.94 -14.81
CA LYS A 125 4.28 18.68 -15.99
C LYS A 125 2.79 18.95 -15.85
N TRP A 126 2.44 20.24 -15.74
CA TRP A 126 1.06 20.72 -15.65
C TRP A 126 0.80 21.77 -16.74
N ASP A 127 -0.36 21.70 -17.38
CA ASP A 127 -0.76 22.64 -18.44
C ASP A 127 0.32 22.82 -19.53
N ASN A 128 0.97 21.71 -19.91
CA ASN A 128 2.10 21.66 -20.86
C ASN A 128 3.36 22.43 -20.44
N LYS A 129 3.48 22.82 -19.19
CA LYS A 129 4.66 23.44 -18.63
C LYS A 129 5.35 22.51 -17.65
N TRP A 130 6.68 22.56 -17.64
CA TRP A 130 7.50 21.78 -16.70
C TRP A 130 7.80 22.58 -15.46
N TYR A 131 7.73 21.91 -14.32
CA TYR A 131 8.03 22.50 -13.03
C TYR A 131 8.95 21.60 -12.21
N GLN A 132 9.83 22.24 -11.45
CA GLN A 132 10.48 21.67 -10.27
C GLN A 132 9.78 22.26 -9.04
N THR A 133 9.32 21.43 -8.13
CA THR A 133 8.66 21.88 -6.90
C THR A 133 9.27 21.21 -5.68
N GLY A 134 9.75 22.00 -4.75
CA GLY A 134 10.48 21.56 -3.57
C GLY A 134 10.52 22.65 -2.51
N VAL A 135 11.36 22.49 -1.48
CA VAL A 135 11.54 23.51 -0.45
C VAL A 135 12.73 24.41 -0.74
N ARG A 136 12.57 25.71 -0.52
CA ARG A 136 13.66 26.70 -0.59
C ARG A 136 13.70 27.57 0.67
N ARG A 137 14.91 27.90 1.13
CA ARG A 137 15.17 28.67 2.35
C ARG A 137 16.00 29.94 2.13
N ASP A 138 16.85 29.94 1.12
CA ASP A 138 17.88 30.96 0.89
C ASP A 138 17.35 32.36 0.52
N THR A 139 16.06 32.49 0.27
CA THR A 139 15.40 33.76 -0.08
C THR A 139 14.71 34.43 1.12
N THR A 140 14.90 33.94 2.35
CA THR A 140 14.28 34.48 3.56
C THR A 140 15.28 34.84 4.62
N THR A 141 15.00 35.92 5.39
CA THR A 141 15.90 36.44 6.41
C THR A 141 16.02 35.56 7.66
N ASN A 142 15.07 34.65 7.87
CA ASN A 142 15.02 33.74 9.02
C ASN A 142 15.19 32.27 8.66
N GLY A 143 15.51 31.93 7.39
CA GLY A 143 15.63 30.57 6.90
C GLY A 143 14.31 29.78 6.86
N GLN A 144 13.17 30.48 6.89
CA GLN A 144 11.84 29.86 6.84
C GLN A 144 11.67 29.10 5.53
N GLY A 145 11.45 27.77 5.63
CA GLY A 145 11.22 26.88 4.47
C GLY A 145 9.81 27.05 3.92
N ARG A 146 9.69 27.20 2.60
CA ARG A 146 8.42 27.15 1.89
C ARG A 146 8.57 26.31 0.64
N MET A 147 7.48 25.67 0.26
CA MET A 147 7.38 25.08 -1.07
C MET A 147 7.54 26.17 -2.11
N GLU A 148 8.20 25.83 -3.19
CA GLU A 148 8.40 26.71 -4.34
C GLU A 148 7.99 26.00 -5.61
N LEU A 149 7.38 26.74 -6.51
CA LEU A 149 7.04 26.31 -7.87
C LEU A 149 7.98 27.03 -8.83
N SER A 150 8.93 26.28 -9.39
CA SER A 150 9.93 26.73 -10.33
C SER A 150 9.55 26.22 -11.72
N GLU A 151 9.10 27.12 -12.63
CA GLU A 151 8.84 26.79 -14.03
C GLU A 151 10.17 26.66 -14.75
N ILE A 152 10.38 25.56 -15.46
CA ILE A 152 11.58 25.30 -16.24
C ILE A 152 11.27 25.11 -17.72
N GLU A 153 12.19 25.56 -18.57
CA GLU A 153 12.19 25.30 -20.00
C GLU A 153 13.26 24.27 -20.35
N MET A 154 12.83 23.19 -21.01
CA MET A 154 13.72 22.16 -21.53
C MET A 154 13.88 22.36 -23.03
N SER A 155 15.11 22.60 -23.48
CA SER A 155 15.45 22.79 -24.89
C SER A 155 16.68 21.98 -25.29
N LYS A 156 17.06 22.06 -26.56
CA LYS A 156 18.34 21.47 -27.03
C LYS A 156 19.56 22.16 -26.44
N GLU A 157 19.42 23.37 -25.95
CA GLU A 157 20.48 24.18 -25.36
C GLU A 157 20.67 23.88 -23.86
N GLY A 158 19.77 23.08 -23.26
CA GLY A 158 19.79 22.71 -21.86
C GLY A 158 18.47 22.99 -21.14
N VAL A 159 18.53 23.07 -19.82
CA VAL A 159 17.39 23.32 -18.93
C VAL A 159 17.59 24.66 -18.23
N LYS A 160 16.60 25.54 -18.28
CA LYS A 160 16.65 26.88 -17.66
C LYS A 160 15.43 27.10 -16.77
N GLU A 161 15.65 27.68 -15.60
CA GLU A 161 14.59 28.18 -14.73
C GLU A 161 14.05 29.50 -15.31
N ILE A 162 12.74 29.55 -15.59
CA ILE A 162 12.09 30.69 -16.25
C ILE A 162 11.42 31.59 -15.23
N THR A 163 10.68 31.00 -14.28
CA THR A 163 10.03 31.72 -13.19
C THR A 163 10.18 30.94 -11.88
N ARG A 164 10.10 31.68 -10.80
CA ARG A 164 10.20 31.14 -9.46
C ARG A 164 9.12 31.77 -8.59
N TRP A 165 8.32 30.95 -7.93
CA TRP A 165 7.28 31.42 -7.05
C TRP A 165 7.27 30.67 -5.73
N ARG A 166 7.39 31.40 -4.63
CA ARG A 166 7.31 30.90 -3.27
C ARG A 166 5.84 30.73 -2.85
N ILE A 167 5.40 29.51 -2.61
CA ILE A 167 4.02 29.18 -2.27
C ILE A 167 3.76 29.59 -0.81
N PRO A 168 2.72 30.40 -0.52
CA PRO A 168 2.34 30.72 0.85
C PRO A 168 1.79 29.48 1.56
N ALA A 169 1.90 29.42 2.88
CA ALA A 169 1.18 28.41 3.66
C ALA A 169 -0.33 28.63 3.55
N PRO A 170 -1.15 27.55 3.52
CA PRO A 170 -2.61 27.70 3.53
C PRO A 170 -3.05 28.45 4.78
N GLY A 171 -4.09 29.31 4.66
CA GLY A 171 -4.61 30.07 5.78
C GLY A 171 -3.71 31.17 6.33
N ASN A 172 -2.62 31.52 5.66
CA ASN A 172 -1.59 32.47 6.12
C ASN A 172 -0.91 32.05 7.44
N ASP A 173 -0.84 30.77 7.72
CA ASP A 173 -0.13 30.26 8.89
C ASP A 173 1.35 30.60 8.83
N ASP A 174 1.90 31.14 9.95
CA ASP A 174 3.31 31.47 10.09
C ASP A 174 4.12 30.24 10.57
N THR A 175 4.02 29.13 9.87
CA THR A 175 4.80 27.93 10.16
C THR A 175 6.27 28.16 9.81
N TYR A 176 7.18 27.61 10.65
CA TYR A 176 8.63 27.72 10.38
C TYR A 176 9.03 27.01 9.08
N CYS A 177 8.41 25.89 8.74
CA CYS A 177 8.79 25.10 7.57
C CYS A 177 7.60 24.36 6.95
N GLU A 178 7.30 24.74 5.72
CA GLU A 178 6.43 23.97 4.82
C GLU A 178 7.32 23.24 3.83
N LYS A 179 7.34 21.90 3.88
CA LYS A 179 8.14 21.07 2.98
C LYS A 179 7.51 19.70 2.75
N ASN A 180 8.04 19.01 1.75
CA ASN A 180 7.66 17.64 1.40
C ASN A 180 6.19 17.51 0.97
N TRP A 181 5.58 18.57 0.43
CA TRP A 181 4.28 18.45 -0.21
C TRP A 181 4.41 17.57 -1.44
N MET A 182 3.48 16.64 -1.59
CA MET A 182 3.47 15.66 -2.68
C MET A 182 2.61 16.17 -3.83
N PRO A 183 3.19 16.57 -4.97
CA PRO A 183 2.40 17.03 -6.11
C PRO A 183 1.55 15.89 -6.67
N VAL A 184 0.31 16.22 -7.08
CA VAL A 184 -0.63 15.28 -7.67
C VAL A 184 -0.53 15.36 -9.18
N ASN A 185 0.00 14.30 -9.81
CA ASN A 185 0.36 14.35 -11.24
C ASN A 185 -0.85 14.56 -12.17
N ASP A 186 -2.01 13.97 -11.82
CA ASP A 186 -3.25 14.08 -12.61
C ASP A 186 -4.15 15.27 -12.22
N MET A 187 -3.72 16.08 -11.24
CA MET A 187 -4.45 17.27 -10.80
C MET A 187 -3.51 18.49 -10.79
N PRO A 188 -3.46 19.29 -11.86
CA PRO A 188 -2.59 20.44 -11.95
C PRO A 188 -2.69 21.35 -10.73
N TYR A 189 -1.52 21.74 -10.19
CA TYR A 189 -1.38 22.65 -9.06
C TYR A 189 -1.99 22.18 -7.74
N HIS A 190 -2.26 20.86 -7.59
CA HIS A 190 -2.67 20.26 -6.33
C HIS A 190 -1.53 19.50 -5.68
N TYR A 191 -1.52 19.53 -4.34
CA TYR A 191 -0.54 18.81 -3.52
C TYR A 191 -1.24 18.14 -2.35
N VAL A 192 -0.82 16.94 -2.01
CA VAL A 192 -1.07 16.39 -0.68
C VAL A 192 -0.05 16.99 0.27
N LYS A 193 -0.50 17.90 1.15
CA LYS A 193 0.33 18.59 2.14
C LYS A 193 0.59 17.69 3.35
N TRP A 194 -0.46 17.04 3.83
CA TRP A 194 -0.42 16.06 4.90
C TRP A 194 -1.18 14.81 4.53
N THR A 195 -0.73 13.67 5.02
CA THR A 195 -1.35 12.38 4.74
C THR A 195 -2.46 12.05 5.73
N ASN A 196 -2.26 12.30 7.01
CA ASN A 196 -3.30 12.10 8.03
C ASN A 196 -3.19 13.18 9.13
N PRO A 197 -4.16 14.11 9.26
CA PRO A 197 -5.31 14.23 8.35
C PRO A 197 -4.87 14.38 6.89
N THR A 198 -5.62 13.79 5.96
CA THR A 198 -5.37 14.03 4.53
C THR A 198 -5.73 15.47 4.20
N GLU A 199 -4.72 16.30 3.97
CA GLU A 199 -4.89 17.69 3.56
C GLU A 199 -4.41 17.84 2.11
N VAL A 200 -5.34 18.14 1.20
CA VAL A 200 -5.01 18.50 -0.18
C VAL A 200 -5.12 19.99 -0.34
N VAL A 201 -4.07 20.59 -0.85
CA VAL A 201 -4.02 22.03 -1.13
C VAL A 201 -4.01 22.27 -2.63
N LYS A 202 -4.65 23.36 -3.05
CA LYS A 202 -4.60 23.89 -4.40
C LYS A 202 -3.87 25.22 -4.40
N VAL A 203 -2.88 25.34 -5.28
CA VAL A 203 -2.14 26.58 -5.49
C VAL A 203 -2.58 27.27 -6.77
N ASP A 204 -2.68 28.58 -6.73
CA ASP A 204 -2.97 29.43 -7.90
C ASP A 204 -1.73 30.27 -8.23
N PRO A 205 -0.95 29.88 -9.25
CA PRO A 205 0.26 30.61 -9.60
C PRO A 205 0.00 32.01 -10.19
N ILE A 206 -1.22 32.27 -10.67
CA ILE A 206 -1.61 33.57 -11.24
C ILE A 206 -1.92 34.57 -10.11
N ASN A 207 -2.81 34.17 -9.19
CA ASN A 207 -3.21 34.98 -8.05
C ASN A 207 -2.26 34.86 -6.86
N LYS A 208 -1.30 33.94 -6.91
CA LYS A 208 -0.31 33.64 -5.89
C LYS A 208 -0.94 33.26 -4.54
N THR A 209 -1.96 32.42 -4.58
CA THR A 209 -2.68 31.92 -3.41
C THR A 209 -2.52 30.41 -3.22
N CYS A 210 -2.77 29.97 -1.99
CA CYS A 210 -2.82 28.56 -1.63
C CYS A 210 -3.98 28.35 -0.67
N GLU A 211 -4.82 27.35 -0.97
CA GLU A 211 -6.00 27.01 -0.16
C GLU A 211 -6.09 25.51 0.09
N SER A 212 -6.56 25.10 1.26
CA SER A 212 -6.90 23.72 1.56
C SER A 212 -8.26 23.39 0.93
N VAL A 213 -8.27 22.47 -0.04
CA VAL A 213 -9.49 22.04 -0.75
C VAL A 213 -10.07 20.73 -0.21
N VAL A 214 -9.26 19.94 0.48
CA VAL A 214 -9.67 18.73 1.20
C VAL A 214 -9.01 18.71 2.56
N LEU A 215 -9.78 18.36 3.58
CA LEU A 215 -9.27 18.06 4.93
C LEU A 215 -10.08 16.88 5.50
N LYS A 216 -9.46 15.72 5.63
CA LYS A 216 -10.10 14.49 6.12
C LYS A 216 -9.24 13.80 7.17
N THR A 217 -9.83 13.56 8.34
CA THR A 217 -9.17 12.81 9.41
C THR A 217 -9.71 11.39 9.44
N GLN A 218 -8.79 10.42 9.42
CA GLN A 218 -9.12 9.00 9.56
C GLN A 218 -8.33 8.42 10.73
N LYS A 219 -8.93 7.46 11.42
CA LYS A 219 -8.24 6.72 12.48
C LYS A 219 -7.37 5.64 11.82
N LEU A 220 -6.08 5.85 11.79
CA LEU A 220 -5.09 4.87 11.32
C LEU A 220 -4.35 4.29 12.55
N ASN A 221 -4.02 3.03 12.47
CA ASN A 221 -3.17 2.37 13.49
C ASN A 221 -1.68 2.64 13.20
N ILE A 222 -1.32 3.91 13.12
CA ILE A 222 0.04 4.39 12.84
C ILE A 222 0.40 5.42 13.90
N ASN A 223 1.50 5.21 14.60
CA ASN A 223 1.91 6.05 15.72
C ASN A 223 2.84 7.22 15.31
N ARG A 224 3.34 7.23 14.06
CA ARG A 224 4.25 8.26 13.55
C ARG A 224 3.55 9.18 12.58
N ASP A 225 4.07 10.40 12.46
CA ASP A 225 3.62 11.34 11.42
C ASP A 225 3.94 10.80 10.04
N LEU A 226 2.93 10.75 9.18
CA LEU A 226 3.06 10.39 7.77
C LEU A 226 3.41 11.64 6.96
N ARG A 227 4.71 11.88 6.77
CA ARG A 227 5.25 13.02 6.03
C ARG A 227 5.33 12.70 4.54
N GLY A 228 5.20 13.71 3.69
CA GLY A 228 5.23 13.52 2.25
C GLY A 228 6.56 13.00 1.71
N GLY A 229 6.50 12.22 0.68
CA GLY A 229 7.62 11.61 -0.04
C GLY A 229 7.49 11.79 -1.55
N SER A 230 7.01 10.80 -2.27
CA SER A 230 6.91 10.82 -3.74
C SER A 230 5.83 11.79 -4.26
N SER A 231 5.81 12.00 -5.57
CA SER A 231 4.59 12.49 -6.23
C SER A 231 3.45 11.49 -6.07
N ILE A 232 2.20 12.01 -6.13
CA ILE A 232 1.00 11.18 -6.14
C ILE A 232 0.63 10.88 -7.58
N ILE A 233 0.47 9.60 -7.90
CA ILE A 233 0.04 9.15 -9.22
C ILE A 233 -1.35 8.56 -9.18
N LYS A 234 -2.05 8.64 -10.32
CA LYS A 234 -3.29 7.90 -10.53
C LYS A 234 -2.95 6.41 -10.75
N TRP A 235 -3.70 5.52 -10.10
CA TRP A 235 -3.55 4.07 -10.22
C TRP A 235 -4.93 3.41 -10.29
N GLY A 236 -5.41 3.15 -11.50
CA GLY A 236 -6.80 2.79 -11.74
C GLY A 236 -7.75 3.92 -11.31
N ASP A 237 -8.72 3.62 -10.47
CA ASP A 237 -9.65 4.58 -9.87
C ASP A 237 -9.14 5.21 -8.56
N TYR A 238 -7.93 4.87 -8.18
CA TYR A 238 -7.28 5.31 -6.94
C TYR A 238 -6.12 6.25 -7.24
N ARG A 239 -5.56 6.81 -6.17
CA ARG A 239 -4.27 7.50 -6.16
C ARG A 239 -3.33 6.84 -5.19
N ILE A 240 -2.05 6.82 -5.52
CA ILE A 240 -1.02 6.22 -4.69
C ILE A 240 0.20 7.13 -4.58
N GLY A 241 0.84 7.12 -3.41
CA GLY A 241 2.11 7.77 -3.15
C GLY A 241 2.90 7.07 -2.06
N ILE A 242 4.16 7.48 -1.93
CA ILE A 242 5.05 7.02 -0.87
C ILE A 242 5.20 8.15 0.15
N THR A 243 4.95 7.84 1.41
CA THR A 243 5.20 8.72 2.56
C THR A 243 6.45 8.27 3.31
N HIS A 244 6.96 9.13 4.20
CA HIS A 244 8.01 8.74 5.12
C HIS A 244 7.64 9.06 6.57
N GLU A 245 8.14 8.25 7.47
CA GLU A 245 8.07 8.37 8.91
C GLU A 245 9.49 8.55 9.44
N VAL A 246 9.68 9.27 10.54
CA VAL A 246 11.01 9.50 11.10
C VAL A 246 11.00 9.25 12.60
N ASP A 247 11.90 8.39 13.05
CA ASP A 247 12.27 8.30 14.46
C ASP A 247 13.48 9.20 14.71
N PHE A 248 13.39 10.03 15.74
CA PHE A 248 14.48 10.88 16.18
C PHE A 248 14.97 10.43 17.55
N TRP A 249 16.27 10.46 17.74
CA TRP A 249 16.89 10.27 19.04
C TRP A 249 18.11 11.18 19.22
N TYR A 250 18.61 11.28 20.42
CA TYR A 250 19.86 11.95 20.70
C TYR A 250 20.92 10.91 21.01
N SER A 251 22.09 11.02 20.41
CA SER A 251 23.25 10.19 20.71
C SER A 251 23.78 10.51 22.11
N GLU A 252 24.67 9.68 22.63
CA GLU A 252 25.37 9.93 23.91
C GLU A 252 26.15 11.26 23.94
N THR A 253 26.49 11.78 22.75
CA THR A 253 27.14 13.09 22.57
C THR A 253 26.15 14.23 22.35
N GLU A 254 24.88 14.05 22.71
CA GLU A 254 23.79 15.02 22.59
C GLU A 254 23.48 15.47 21.13
N HIS A 255 23.95 14.73 20.13
CA HIS A 255 23.61 15.01 18.72
C HIS A 255 22.34 14.32 18.33
N LYS A 256 21.44 15.07 17.69
CA LYS A 256 20.22 14.54 17.10
C LYS A 256 20.56 13.59 15.96
N ASP A 257 19.97 12.41 15.97
CA ASP A 257 20.07 11.41 14.91
C ASP A 257 18.68 10.96 14.47
N CYS A 258 18.54 10.23 13.37
CA CYS A 258 17.24 9.82 12.86
C CYS A 258 17.31 8.52 12.07
N TYR A 259 16.16 7.89 11.96
CA TYR A 259 15.92 6.72 11.12
C TYR A 259 14.66 6.94 10.31
N TYR A 260 14.71 6.71 9.00
CA TYR A 260 13.59 6.90 8.08
C TYR A 260 12.94 5.56 7.72
N TYR A 261 11.61 5.55 7.71
CA TYR A 261 10.78 4.47 7.22
C TYR A 261 9.84 5.02 6.15
N HIS A 262 9.32 4.15 5.30
CA HIS A 262 8.43 4.52 4.22
C HIS A 262 7.16 3.68 4.24
N ARG A 263 6.07 4.22 3.67
CA ARG A 263 4.82 3.50 3.41
C ARG A 263 4.26 3.87 2.06
N PHE A 264 3.62 2.93 1.42
CA PHE A 264 2.68 3.21 0.35
C PHE A 264 1.33 3.58 0.97
N ILE A 265 0.72 4.64 0.46
CA ILE A 265 -0.62 5.08 0.85
C ILE A 265 -1.49 5.12 -0.40
N ILE A 266 -2.68 4.55 -0.30
CA ILE A 266 -3.66 4.54 -1.39
C ILE A 266 -4.89 5.32 -0.94
N TRP A 267 -5.30 6.28 -1.77
CA TRP A 267 -6.51 7.07 -1.58
C TRP A 267 -7.54 6.73 -2.65
N ASP A 268 -8.83 6.76 -2.29
CA ASP A 268 -9.92 6.78 -3.25
C ASP A 268 -10.05 8.14 -3.97
N LYS A 269 -11.03 8.26 -4.87
CA LYS A 269 -11.33 9.51 -5.59
C LYS A 269 -11.69 10.68 -4.66
N ASP A 270 -12.21 10.39 -3.48
CA ASP A 270 -12.66 11.35 -2.48
C ASP A 270 -11.60 11.63 -1.41
N TRP A 271 -10.39 11.13 -1.58
CA TRP A 271 -9.24 11.29 -0.69
C TRP A 271 -9.39 10.60 0.69
N ASN A 272 -10.19 9.54 0.78
CA ASN A 272 -10.13 8.64 1.91
C ASN A 272 -8.95 7.67 1.70
N ILE A 273 -8.18 7.41 2.77
CA ILE A 273 -7.14 6.36 2.74
C ILE A 273 -7.84 5.01 2.79
N VAL A 274 -7.76 4.26 1.71
CA VAL A 274 -8.36 2.92 1.59
C VAL A 274 -7.40 1.80 1.97
N LYS A 275 -6.10 2.04 1.81
CA LYS A 275 -5.04 1.10 2.18
C LYS A 275 -3.74 1.84 2.48
N HIS A 276 -2.98 1.31 3.41
CA HIS A 276 -1.56 1.61 3.59
C HIS A 276 -0.77 0.31 3.71
N SER A 277 0.46 0.31 3.24
CA SER A 277 1.36 -0.83 3.43
C SER A 277 1.91 -0.86 4.85
N ASP A 278 2.52 -1.95 5.23
CA ASP A 278 3.51 -1.96 6.30
C ASP A 278 4.63 -0.95 6.02
N CYS A 279 5.30 -0.48 7.08
CA CYS A 279 6.47 0.36 6.88
C CYS A 279 7.65 -0.48 6.36
N PHE A 280 8.48 0.16 5.54
CA PHE A 280 9.66 -0.47 4.95
C PHE A 280 10.86 0.49 4.89
N ASN A 281 12.05 -0.11 4.76
CA ASN A 281 13.28 0.56 4.35
C ASN A 281 13.65 0.09 2.95
N PHE A 282 14.28 0.93 2.15
CA PHE A 282 14.78 0.53 0.83
C PHE A 282 15.96 -0.42 0.94
N MET A 283 17.02 -0.03 1.65
CA MET A 283 18.29 -0.77 1.77
C MET A 283 18.82 -0.87 3.20
N THR A 284 17.99 -0.59 4.19
CA THR A 284 18.34 -0.66 5.62
C THR A 284 19.34 0.41 6.08
N SER A 285 19.29 1.60 5.50
CA SER A 285 20.09 2.75 5.95
C SER A 285 19.32 3.65 6.90
N ARG A 286 20.03 4.53 7.62
CA ARG A 286 19.41 5.50 8.53
C ARG A 286 18.62 6.56 7.78
N VAL A 287 19.18 7.09 6.70
CA VAL A 287 18.53 8.13 5.89
C VAL A 287 18.35 7.62 4.47
N GLU A 288 17.12 7.30 4.16
CA GLU A 288 16.66 6.96 2.82
C GLU A 288 15.47 7.85 2.52
N PHE A 289 15.36 8.37 1.31
CA PHE A 289 14.24 9.24 1.00
C PHE A 289 13.77 9.09 -0.45
N SER A 290 12.46 8.89 -0.63
CA SER A 290 11.86 8.77 -1.95
C SER A 290 11.11 10.05 -2.33
N CYS A 291 11.44 10.60 -3.52
CA CYS A 291 10.73 11.72 -4.14
C CYS A 291 9.93 11.31 -5.39
N GLY A 292 10.01 10.06 -5.82
CA GLY A 292 9.38 9.68 -7.07
C GLY A 292 8.78 8.28 -7.09
N LEU A 293 7.59 8.20 -7.71
CA LEU A 293 6.85 6.99 -8.00
C LEU A 293 6.11 7.21 -9.32
N ILE A 294 6.22 6.26 -10.25
CA ILE A 294 5.44 6.22 -11.49
C ILE A 294 5.09 4.79 -11.86
N GLU A 295 3.99 4.61 -12.59
CA GLU A 295 3.69 3.39 -13.34
C GLU A 295 4.20 3.57 -14.77
N HIS A 296 4.99 2.64 -15.28
CA HIS A 296 5.50 2.65 -16.65
C HIS A 296 5.35 1.27 -17.29
N LYS A 297 4.52 1.18 -18.32
CA LYS A 297 4.18 -0.10 -18.97
C LYS A 297 3.61 -1.09 -17.94
N ASN A 298 4.32 -2.18 -17.66
CA ASN A 298 3.92 -3.19 -16.69
C ASN A 298 4.80 -3.18 -15.44
N ASP A 299 5.43 -2.06 -15.12
CA ASP A 299 6.33 -1.90 -13.98
C ASP A 299 5.99 -0.63 -13.19
N PHE A 300 6.33 -0.63 -11.91
CA PHE A 300 6.47 0.57 -11.10
C PHE A 300 7.94 0.95 -11.00
N LEU A 301 8.22 2.23 -11.16
CA LEU A 301 9.54 2.81 -10.96
C LEU A 301 9.49 3.72 -9.74
N ILE A 302 10.32 3.41 -8.76
CA ILE A 302 10.47 4.19 -7.52
C ILE A 302 11.87 4.78 -7.50
N THR A 303 11.98 6.08 -7.31
CA THR A 303 13.28 6.72 -7.15
C THR A 303 13.53 7.06 -5.68
N PHE A 304 14.73 6.81 -5.20
CA PHE A 304 15.10 7.11 -3.82
C PHE A 304 16.58 7.49 -3.67
N GLY A 305 16.84 8.28 -2.64
CA GLY A 305 18.17 8.64 -2.20
C GLY A 305 18.63 7.78 -1.04
N PHE A 306 19.93 7.57 -0.93
CA PHE A 306 20.61 6.82 0.11
C PHE A 306 21.67 7.70 0.75
N GLN A 307 21.44 8.09 2.00
CA GLN A 307 22.34 8.90 2.83
C GLN A 307 22.79 10.23 2.18
N ASP A 308 21.92 10.89 1.43
CA ASP A 308 22.23 12.07 0.61
C ASP A 308 23.53 11.94 -0.25
N ASN A 309 23.92 10.71 -0.57
CA ASN A 309 25.18 10.40 -1.22
C ASN A 309 25.05 9.51 -2.46
N ALA A 310 23.93 8.81 -2.62
CA ALA A 310 23.65 7.99 -3.78
C ALA A 310 22.17 8.05 -4.16
N ALA A 311 21.88 7.82 -5.41
CA ALA A 311 20.54 7.86 -5.99
C ALA A 311 20.25 6.62 -6.84
N TYR A 312 19.05 6.08 -6.73
CA TYR A 312 18.65 4.83 -7.38
C TYR A 312 17.24 4.90 -7.96
N ILE A 313 17.00 4.04 -8.96
CA ILE A 313 15.67 3.66 -9.43
C ILE A 313 15.47 2.18 -9.09
N LEU A 314 14.41 1.88 -8.35
CA LEU A 314 13.93 0.52 -8.13
C LEU A 314 12.81 0.23 -9.11
N ARG A 315 12.99 -0.79 -9.96
CA ARG A 315 11.98 -1.27 -10.91
C ARG A 315 11.29 -2.49 -10.32
N ILE A 316 9.96 -2.42 -10.22
CA ILE A 316 9.12 -3.44 -9.61
C ILE A 316 8.07 -3.87 -10.63
N PRO A 317 8.05 -5.13 -11.10
CA PRO A 317 6.96 -5.66 -11.91
C PRO A 317 5.61 -5.47 -11.21
N LYS A 318 4.58 -5.06 -11.96
CA LYS A 318 3.26 -4.68 -11.43
C LYS A 318 2.66 -5.73 -10.51
N GLY A 319 2.70 -7.01 -10.90
CA GLY A 319 2.17 -8.10 -10.06
C GLY A 319 2.89 -8.24 -8.71
N ILE A 320 4.22 -8.00 -8.68
CA ILE A 320 5.00 -8.01 -7.43
C ILE A 320 4.60 -6.80 -6.57
N PHE A 321 4.47 -5.63 -7.19
CA PHE A 321 4.06 -4.40 -6.51
C PHE A 321 2.68 -4.56 -5.86
N GLU A 322 1.70 -5.06 -6.62
CA GLU A 322 0.34 -5.33 -6.12
C GLU A 322 0.34 -6.32 -4.95
N ASN A 323 1.17 -7.36 -5.00
CA ASN A 323 1.29 -8.34 -3.91
C ASN A 323 1.93 -7.74 -2.64
N ILE A 324 2.95 -6.88 -2.79
CA ILE A 324 3.61 -6.22 -1.64
C ILE A 324 2.67 -5.26 -0.94
N ILE A 325 1.86 -4.54 -1.68
CA ILE A 325 0.88 -3.60 -1.11
C ILE A 325 -0.36 -4.34 -0.61
N GLY A 326 -0.65 -5.53 -1.16
CA GLY A 326 -1.88 -6.25 -0.91
C GLY A 326 -3.10 -5.53 -1.50
N PHE A 327 -2.97 -4.93 -2.70
CA PHE A 327 -4.05 -4.18 -3.32
C PHE A 327 -4.00 -4.32 -4.85
N LYS A 328 -5.16 -4.56 -5.46
CA LYS A 328 -5.28 -4.73 -6.92
C LYS A 328 -6.29 -3.73 -7.49
N THR A 329 -5.84 -2.85 -8.36
CA THR A 329 -6.72 -1.82 -8.98
C THR A 329 -7.70 -2.36 -10.00
N GLY A 330 -7.44 -3.55 -10.56
CA GLY A 330 -8.36 -4.24 -11.48
C GLY A 330 -9.54 -4.91 -10.77
N PHE A 331 -9.54 -4.94 -9.44
CA PHE A 331 -10.60 -5.52 -8.65
C PHE A 331 -11.63 -4.45 -8.25
N ASN A 332 -12.92 -4.72 -8.52
CA ASN A 332 -14.02 -3.83 -8.16
C ASN A 332 -14.46 -4.10 -6.72
N TRP A 333 -14.31 -3.14 -5.84
CA TRP A 333 -14.72 -3.24 -4.44
C TRP A 333 -16.19 -2.90 -4.20
N GLY A 334 -16.90 -2.40 -5.23
CA GLY A 334 -18.30 -1.98 -5.12
C GLY A 334 -18.48 -0.84 -4.11
N GLU A 335 -19.52 -0.97 -3.30
CA GLU A 335 -19.85 -0.01 -2.24
C GLU A 335 -19.39 -0.48 -0.84
N LEU A 336 -18.40 -1.38 -0.77
CA LEU A 336 -17.86 -1.81 0.51
C LEU A 336 -17.30 -0.64 1.31
N PRO A 337 -17.55 -0.60 2.64
CA PRO A 337 -16.89 0.36 3.52
C PRO A 337 -15.36 0.29 3.42
N THR A 338 -14.72 1.44 3.49
CA THR A 338 -13.26 1.58 3.35
C THR A 338 -12.47 0.70 4.31
N GLU A 339 -12.95 0.56 5.56
CA GLU A 339 -12.32 -0.28 6.58
C GLU A 339 -12.31 -1.76 6.16
N LEU A 340 -13.39 -2.22 5.54
CA LEU A 340 -13.50 -3.60 5.07
C LEU A 340 -12.67 -3.86 3.82
N ILE A 341 -12.57 -2.90 2.91
CA ILE A 341 -11.63 -2.97 1.78
C ILE A 341 -10.22 -3.21 2.30
N GLY A 342 -9.82 -2.49 3.35
CA GLY A 342 -8.52 -2.67 4.00
C GLY A 342 -8.31 -4.08 4.53
N ILE A 343 -9.27 -4.60 5.29
CA ILE A 343 -9.21 -5.93 5.93
C ILE A 343 -9.17 -7.03 4.85
N ILE A 344 -10.15 -7.08 3.96
CA ILE A 344 -10.23 -8.10 2.91
C ILE A 344 -9.00 -8.06 1.99
N SER A 345 -8.51 -6.86 1.68
CA SER A 345 -7.32 -6.67 0.86
C SER A 345 -6.07 -7.25 1.53
N GLU A 346 -5.91 -7.07 2.83
CA GLU A 346 -4.82 -7.62 3.61
C GLU A 346 -4.90 -9.16 3.67
N GLU A 347 -6.03 -9.68 4.10
CA GLU A 347 -6.25 -11.11 4.26
C GLU A 347 -6.09 -11.90 2.95
N ILE A 348 -6.65 -11.39 1.86
CA ILE A 348 -6.72 -12.14 0.59
C ILE A 348 -5.51 -11.89 -0.31
N PHE A 349 -5.16 -10.62 -0.53
CA PHE A 349 -4.14 -10.28 -1.54
C PHE A 349 -2.74 -10.18 -0.96
N GLN A 350 -2.58 -9.81 0.31
CA GLN A 350 -1.29 -9.69 0.97
C GLN A 350 -0.90 -10.98 1.69
N ASP A 351 -1.73 -11.44 2.64
CA ASP A 351 -1.40 -12.55 3.53
C ASP A 351 -1.76 -13.91 2.95
N LYS A 352 -2.61 -13.93 1.90
CA LYS A 352 -3.14 -15.15 1.29
C LYS A 352 -3.72 -16.11 2.33
N LEU A 353 -4.51 -15.55 3.24
CA LEU A 353 -4.97 -16.19 4.46
C LEU A 353 -5.47 -17.62 4.21
N TYR A 354 -6.35 -17.80 3.21
CA TYR A 354 -6.95 -19.11 2.92
C TYR A 354 -6.00 -20.07 2.18
N GLU A 355 -4.88 -19.59 1.64
CA GLU A 355 -3.90 -20.41 0.92
C GLU A 355 -2.58 -20.63 1.71
N LYS A 356 -2.54 -20.23 2.98
CA LYS A 356 -1.31 -20.24 3.79
C LYS A 356 -0.69 -21.63 3.96
N TYR A 357 -1.50 -22.67 3.99
CA TYR A 357 -1.07 -24.06 4.19
C TYR A 357 -1.41 -24.99 3.04
N ASN A 358 -2.47 -24.68 2.29
CA ASN A 358 -2.91 -25.43 1.15
C ASN A 358 -3.16 -24.46 0.00
N GLU A 359 -2.57 -24.70 -1.15
CA GLU A 359 -2.70 -23.82 -2.31
C GLU A 359 -3.64 -24.39 -3.36
N VAL A 360 -4.39 -23.50 -4.02
CA VAL A 360 -5.12 -23.80 -5.24
C VAL A 360 -4.10 -24.09 -6.36
N LYS A 361 -4.33 -25.14 -7.15
CA LYS A 361 -3.48 -25.54 -8.25
C LYS A 361 -4.21 -25.46 -9.59
N GLU A 362 -3.44 -25.42 -10.67
CA GLU A 362 -3.97 -25.51 -12.02
C GLU A 362 -4.86 -26.75 -12.18
N GLY A 363 -6.04 -26.53 -12.75
CA GLY A 363 -7.01 -27.60 -12.98
C GLY A 363 -7.89 -27.97 -11.78
N ASP A 364 -7.74 -27.31 -10.64
CA ASP A 364 -8.57 -27.56 -9.45
C ASP A 364 -10.03 -27.13 -9.66
N ILE A 365 -10.94 -27.83 -9.01
CA ILE A 365 -12.32 -27.39 -8.80
C ILE A 365 -12.39 -26.72 -7.44
N VAL A 366 -12.68 -25.42 -7.43
CA VAL A 366 -12.71 -24.59 -6.24
C VAL A 366 -14.15 -24.24 -5.88
N MET A 367 -14.45 -24.24 -4.59
CA MET A 367 -15.70 -23.74 -4.06
C MET A 367 -15.40 -22.67 -3.01
N ASP A 368 -15.99 -21.49 -3.18
CA ASP A 368 -15.87 -20.32 -2.31
C ASP A 368 -17.24 -20.02 -1.70
N ILE A 369 -17.45 -20.44 -0.46
CA ILE A 369 -18.69 -20.19 0.29
C ILE A 369 -18.48 -18.95 1.16
N GLY A 370 -19.37 -17.96 1.00
CA GLY A 370 -19.18 -16.60 1.52
C GLY A 370 -18.23 -15.82 0.63
N ALA A 371 -18.57 -15.77 -0.68
CA ALA A 371 -17.67 -15.16 -1.66
C ALA A 371 -17.59 -13.63 -1.56
N ASN A 372 -18.53 -12.99 -0.88
CA ASN A 372 -18.59 -11.53 -0.75
C ASN A 372 -18.52 -10.86 -2.14
N VAL A 373 -17.67 -9.86 -2.35
CA VAL A 373 -17.39 -9.26 -3.66
C VAL A 373 -16.47 -10.10 -4.56
N GLY A 374 -16.09 -11.30 -4.14
CA GLY A 374 -15.32 -12.26 -4.93
C GLY A 374 -13.79 -12.14 -4.80
N ALA A 375 -13.28 -11.53 -3.74
CA ALA A 375 -11.86 -11.29 -3.58
C ALA A 375 -11.02 -12.58 -3.62
N PHE A 376 -11.41 -13.62 -2.86
CA PHE A 376 -10.71 -14.91 -2.90
C PHE A 376 -10.81 -15.57 -4.28
N SER A 377 -12.02 -15.71 -4.83
CA SER A 377 -12.21 -16.28 -6.17
C SER A 377 -11.41 -15.54 -7.24
N TYR A 378 -11.32 -14.20 -7.15
CA TYR A 378 -10.52 -13.38 -8.07
C TYR A 378 -9.01 -13.62 -7.89
N SER A 379 -8.55 -13.74 -6.64
CA SER A 379 -7.11 -13.89 -6.34
C SER A 379 -6.48 -15.16 -6.92
N ILE A 380 -7.31 -16.18 -7.19
CA ILE A 380 -6.86 -17.48 -7.71
C ILE A 380 -7.04 -17.65 -9.23
N LEU A 381 -7.55 -16.63 -9.93
CA LEU A 381 -7.81 -16.72 -11.39
C LEU A 381 -6.52 -16.98 -12.20
N ASP A 382 -5.40 -16.40 -11.77
CA ASP A 382 -4.09 -16.56 -12.39
C ASP A 382 -3.50 -17.98 -12.25
N LYS A 383 -4.03 -18.78 -11.32
CA LYS A 383 -3.67 -20.19 -11.12
C LYS A 383 -4.39 -21.14 -12.08
N ASN A 384 -5.25 -20.65 -12.95
CA ASN A 384 -6.01 -21.41 -13.94
C ASN A 384 -6.81 -22.60 -13.35
N PRO A 385 -7.64 -22.39 -12.31
CA PRO A 385 -8.51 -23.45 -11.82
C PRO A 385 -9.46 -23.91 -12.93
N LYS A 386 -9.79 -25.19 -12.94
CA LYS A 386 -10.72 -25.76 -13.93
C LYS A 386 -12.13 -25.19 -13.79
N LYS A 387 -12.56 -24.92 -12.57
CA LYS A 387 -13.87 -24.37 -12.27
C LYS A 387 -13.90 -23.74 -10.89
N ILE A 388 -14.57 -22.61 -10.78
CA ILE A 388 -14.84 -21.93 -9.52
C ILE A 388 -16.35 -21.87 -9.34
N TYR A 389 -16.82 -22.20 -8.14
CA TYR A 389 -18.18 -21.95 -7.67
C TYR A 389 -18.13 -20.91 -6.56
N SER A 390 -18.73 -19.75 -6.74
CA SER A 390 -18.77 -18.67 -5.77
C SER A 390 -20.18 -18.48 -5.25
N ILE A 391 -20.35 -18.71 -3.97
CA ILE A 391 -21.66 -18.70 -3.29
C ILE A 391 -21.75 -17.46 -2.40
N GLU A 392 -22.70 -16.58 -2.65
CA GLU A 392 -22.91 -15.33 -1.93
C GLU A 392 -24.40 -15.00 -1.87
N PRO A 393 -25.00 -14.90 -0.68
CA PRO A 393 -26.42 -14.62 -0.53
C PRO A 393 -26.80 -13.16 -0.76
N SER A 394 -25.88 -12.20 -0.53
CA SER A 394 -26.20 -10.77 -0.55
C SER A 394 -26.55 -10.26 -1.94
N ASN A 395 -27.78 -9.78 -2.09
CA ASN A 395 -28.24 -9.15 -3.33
C ASN A 395 -27.51 -7.84 -3.64
N THR A 396 -26.96 -7.17 -2.63
CA THR A 396 -26.21 -5.90 -2.82
C THR A 396 -24.81 -6.14 -3.34
N LEU A 397 -24.20 -7.31 -3.04
CA LEU A 397 -22.84 -7.65 -3.46
C LEU A 397 -22.77 -8.41 -4.78
N ILE A 398 -23.88 -9.03 -5.20
CA ILE A 398 -23.91 -9.99 -6.31
C ILE A 398 -23.49 -9.37 -7.65
N ASP A 399 -23.83 -8.11 -7.92
CA ASP A 399 -23.48 -7.46 -9.17
C ASP A 399 -21.99 -7.10 -9.20
N THR A 400 -21.42 -6.74 -8.06
CA THR A 400 -19.97 -6.54 -7.90
C THR A 400 -19.22 -7.86 -8.08
N LEU A 401 -19.68 -8.93 -7.44
CA LEU A 401 -19.15 -10.29 -7.59
C LEU A 401 -19.16 -10.74 -9.06
N LYS A 402 -20.27 -10.54 -9.78
CA LYS A 402 -20.35 -10.82 -11.22
C LYS A 402 -19.39 -9.99 -12.05
N SER A 403 -19.24 -8.71 -11.72
CA SER A 403 -18.32 -7.81 -12.41
C SER A 403 -16.86 -8.29 -12.26
N ASN A 404 -16.48 -8.73 -11.06
CA ASN A 404 -15.13 -9.20 -10.77
C ASN A 404 -14.79 -10.54 -11.44
N LEU A 405 -15.72 -11.48 -11.45
CA LEU A 405 -15.47 -12.84 -11.91
C LEU A 405 -15.91 -13.10 -13.36
N GLN A 406 -16.83 -12.29 -13.88
CA GLN A 406 -17.36 -12.40 -15.24
C GLN A 406 -17.78 -13.85 -15.57
N ASP A 407 -17.22 -14.44 -16.61
CA ASP A 407 -17.48 -15.82 -17.05
C ASP A 407 -16.52 -16.86 -16.42
N LYS A 408 -15.65 -16.43 -15.50
CA LYS A 408 -14.60 -17.28 -14.89
C LYS A 408 -15.11 -18.13 -13.73
N ALA A 409 -16.29 -17.80 -13.17
CA ALA A 409 -16.88 -18.55 -12.07
C ALA A 409 -18.38 -18.79 -12.28
N VAL A 410 -18.90 -19.85 -11.67
CA VAL A 410 -20.33 -20.09 -11.52
C VAL A 410 -20.78 -19.38 -10.24
N ILE A 411 -21.55 -18.33 -10.37
CA ILE A 411 -22.03 -17.53 -9.25
C ILE A 411 -23.39 -18.05 -8.82
N ILE A 412 -23.54 -18.33 -7.52
CA ILE A 412 -24.74 -18.88 -6.90
C ILE A 412 -25.19 -17.91 -5.81
N ASN A 413 -26.25 -17.16 -6.12
CA ASN A 413 -26.80 -16.16 -5.20
C ASN A 413 -27.78 -16.81 -4.21
N LYS A 414 -27.24 -17.60 -3.31
CA LYS A 414 -28.00 -18.31 -2.25
C LYS A 414 -27.15 -18.39 -0.98
N ALA A 415 -27.80 -18.43 0.18
CA ALA A 415 -27.15 -18.79 1.43
C ALA A 415 -27.14 -20.31 1.61
N ILE A 416 -26.03 -20.86 2.13
CA ILE A 416 -26.05 -22.24 2.59
C ILE A 416 -26.85 -22.29 3.88
N SER A 417 -27.75 -23.29 3.99
CA SER A 417 -28.62 -23.44 5.14
C SER A 417 -29.04 -24.91 5.31
N GLU A 418 -29.63 -25.23 6.46
CA GLU A 418 -30.19 -26.56 6.76
C GLU A 418 -31.36 -26.96 5.84
N SER A 419 -32.00 -25.99 5.16
CA SER A 419 -33.15 -26.24 4.25
C SER A 419 -33.06 -25.35 3.02
N THR A 420 -33.48 -25.90 1.88
CA THR A 420 -33.65 -25.15 0.63
C THR A 420 -34.97 -24.38 0.65
N GLY A 421 -34.96 -23.08 0.30
CA GLY A 421 -36.14 -22.23 0.30
C GLY A 421 -35.81 -20.74 0.35
N THR A 422 -36.55 -19.99 1.15
CA THR A 422 -36.35 -18.56 1.39
C THR A 422 -36.35 -18.30 2.89
N LYS A 423 -35.40 -17.56 3.37
CA LYS A 423 -35.29 -17.14 4.78
C LYS A 423 -35.08 -15.63 4.89
N ASN A 424 -35.38 -15.09 6.06
CA ASN A 424 -35.10 -13.69 6.40
C ASN A 424 -33.66 -13.54 6.86
N GLU A 425 -33.14 -12.33 6.80
CA GLU A 425 -31.76 -11.96 7.18
C GLU A 425 -31.32 -12.52 8.54
N ILE A 426 -32.14 -12.40 9.58
CA ILE A 426 -31.85 -12.89 10.95
C ILE A 426 -31.62 -14.40 10.98
N GLU A 427 -32.26 -15.14 10.07
CA GLU A 427 -32.20 -16.61 10.02
C GLU A 427 -30.97 -17.14 9.26
N VAL A 428 -30.30 -16.28 8.47
CA VAL A 428 -29.15 -16.64 7.61
C VAL A 428 -27.83 -16.09 8.12
N GLY A 429 -27.81 -15.32 9.20
CA GLY A 429 -26.57 -14.79 9.78
C GLY A 429 -25.87 -13.70 8.96
N VAL A 430 -26.54 -13.12 7.97
CA VAL A 430 -25.96 -12.06 7.10
C VAL A 430 -26.00 -10.71 7.81
N HIS A 431 -24.98 -10.39 8.56
CA HIS A 431 -25.00 -9.24 9.50
C HIS A 431 -24.44 -7.93 8.94
N ILE A 432 -23.73 -7.91 7.82
CA ILE A 432 -22.84 -6.78 7.59
C ILE A 432 -23.35 -5.75 6.57
N TYR A 433 -24.25 -6.12 5.63
CA TYR A 433 -24.50 -5.23 4.47
C TYR A 433 -25.96 -5.11 4.03
N ASN A 434 -26.93 -5.47 4.85
CA ASN A 434 -28.31 -5.55 4.38
C ASN A 434 -29.26 -4.67 5.17
N ASN A 435 -30.25 -4.11 4.47
CA ASN A 435 -31.37 -3.41 5.08
C ASN A 435 -32.25 -4.40 5.84
N GLU A 436 -32.65 -4.07 7.05
CA GLU A 436 -33.60 -4.88 7.87
C GLU A 436 -34.80 -5.38 7.05
N GLY A 437 -35.02 -6.69 7.07
CA GLY A 437 -36.17 -7.33 6.41
C GLY A 437 -35.95 -7.88 5.00
N SER A 438 -34.68 -7.94 4.53
CA SER A 438 -34.36 -8.58 3.24
C SER A 438 -34.58 -10.10 3.30
N GLN A 439 -35.09 -10.69 2.21
CA GLN A 439 -35.21 -12.13 2.04
C GLN A 439 -34.11 -12.67 1.14
N TYR A 440 -33.60 -13.87 1.50
CA TYR A 440 -32.57 -14.56 0.75
C TYR A 440 -33.03 -15.93 0.33
N GLU A 441 -32.63 -16.35 -0.87
CA GLU A 441 -32.75 -17.74 -1.25
C GLU A 441 -31.70 -18.56 -0.48
N THR A 442 -32.14 -19.75 -0.03
CA THR A 442 -31.29 -20.70 0.66
C THR A 442 -31.19 -22.01 -0.12
N ILE A 443 -30.10 -22.73 0.10
CA ILE A 443 -29.86 -24.05 -0.49
C ILE A 443 -29.11 -24.92 0.51
N THR A 444 -29.50 -26.21 0.61
CA THR A 444 -28.67 -27.15 1.38
C THR A 444 -27.38 -27.47 0.62
N PHE A 445 -26.29 -27.78 1.33
CA PHE A 445 -25.06 -28.21 0.69
C PHE A 445 -25.27 -29.41 -0.26
N LYS A 446 -26.10 -30.35 0.14
CA LYS A 446 -26.47 -31.52 -0.65
C LYS A 446 -27.18 -31.16 -1.96
N ASP A 447 -28.14 -30.23 -1.90
CA ASP A 447 -28.85 -29.76 -3.11
C ASP A 447 -27.90 -28.95 -4.00
N LEU A 448 -27.05 -28.11 -3.42
CA LEU A 448 -26.01 -27.37 -4.15
C LEU A 448 -25.12 -28.32 -4.99
N ILE A 449 -24.61 -29.36 -4.35
CA ILE A 449 -23.79 -30.39 -5.02
C ILE A 449 -24.56 -31.08 -6.14
N LYS A 450 -25.81 -31.45 -5.88
CA LYS A 450 -26.69 -32.17 -6.82
C LYS A 450 -27.08 -31.30 -8.02
N GLU A 451 -27.58 -30.08 -7.79
CA GLU A 451 -28.01 -29.16 -8.84
C GLU A 451 -26.87 -28.80 -9.79
N ASN A 452 -25.66 -28.57 -9.26
CA ASN A 452 -24.49 -28.22 -10.04
C ASN A 452 -23.69 -29.43 -10.55
N LYS A 453 -24.15 -30.66 -10.27
CA LYS A 453 -23.52 -31.94 -10.68
C LYS A 453 -22.04 -32.02 -10.26
N ILE A 454 -21.74 -31.53 -9.05
CA ILE A 454 -20.39 -31.51 -8.51
C ILE A 454 -20.01 -32.91 -8.02
N LYS A 455 -18.92 -33.45 -8.54
CA LYS A 455 -18.45 -34.79 -8.18
C LYS A 455 -17.32 -34.76 -7.15
N LYS A 456 -16.52 -33.70 -7.13
CA LYS A 456 -15.44 -33.45 -6.20
C LYS A 456 -15.19 -31.97 -6.06
N ILE A 457 -14.54 -31.57 -4.99
CA ILE A 457 -14.00 -30.24 -4.75
C ILE A 457 -12.52 -30.41 -4.39
N ASP A 458 -11.62 -29.78 -5.14
CA ASP A 458 -10.20 -29.86 -4.87
C ASP A 458 -9.81 -28.85 -3.78
N PHE A 459 -10.48 -27.70 -3.71
CA PHE A 459 -10.28 -26.67 -2.68
C PHE A 459 -11.61 -26.04 -2.26
N LEU A 460 -11.94 -26.15 -1.00
CA LEU A 460 -13.10 -25.49 -0.37
C LEU A 460 -12.61 -24.35 0.52
N LYS A 461 -12.96 -23.10 0.19
CA LYS A 461 -12.93 -21.98 1.14
C LYS A 461 -14.32 -21.78 1.70
N ILE A 462 -14.41 -21.61 3.01
CA ILE A 462 -15.64 -21.35 3.71
C ILE A 462 -15.46 -20.27 4.76
N ASP A 463 -16.31 -19.26 4.69
CA ASP A 463 -16.35 -18.13 5.61
C ASP A 463 -17.71 -17.45 5.38
N CYS A 464 -18.72 -17.87 6.13
CA CYS A 464 -20.11 -17.53 5.87
C CYS A 464 -20.92 -17.27 7.16
N GLU A 465 -20.24 -16.68 8.15
CA GLU A 465 -20.87 -16.07 9.33
C GLU A 465 -21.83 -17.00 10.10
N GLY A 466 -21.40 -18.25 10.31
CA GLY A 466 -22.13 -19.26 11.07
C GLY A 466 -22.82 -20.33 10.22
N GLY A 467 -22.86 -20.18 8.89
CA GLY A 467 -23.36 -21.20 7.96
C GLY A 467 -22.43 -22.39 7.76
N GLU A 468 -21.21 -22.35 8.33
CA GLU A 468 -20.22 -23.44 8.27
C GLU A 468 -20.81 -24.75 8.80
N TYR A 469 -21.62 -24.65 9.85
CA TYR A 469 -22.22 -25.82 10.52
C TYR A 469 -23.34 -26.46 9.70
N ASP A 470 -23.94 -25.74 8.77
CA ASP A 470 -24.95 -26.28 7.84
C ASP A 470 -24.26 -27.06 6.68
N VAL A 471 -23.01 -26.73 6.38
CA VAL A 471 -22.16 -27.52 5.48
C VAL A 471 -21.64 -28.76 6.21
N PHE A 472 -21.03 -28.57 7.39
CA PHE A 472 -20.35 -29.62 8.15
C PHE A 472 -21.28 -30.27 9.18
N ASN A 473 -22.35 -30.93 8.69
CA ASN A 473 -23.31 -31.66 9.49
C ASN A 473 -23.24 -33.19 9.22
N ASN A 474 -24.00 -33.97 9.99
CA ASN A 474 -23.99 -35.43 9.86
C ASN A 474 -24.40 -35.95 8.47
N GLU A 475 -25.30 -35.28 7.79
CA GLU A 475 -25.81 -35.70 6.49
C GLU A 475 -24.75 -35.59 5.39
N ASN A 476 -23.87 -34.60 5.47
CA ASN A 476 -22.87 -34.29 4.45
C ASN A 476 -21.53 -35.00 4.71
N LYS A 477 -21.34 -35.62 5.90
CA LYS A 477 -20.06 -36.17 6.35
C LYS A 477 -19.40 -37.09 5.33
N ASP A 478 -20.09 -38.13 4.91
CA ASP A 478 -19.50 -39.13 4.01
C ASP A 478 -19.11 -38.54 2.66
N TRP A 479 -19.91 -37.60 2.17
CA TRP A 479 -19.61 -36.93 0.91
C TRP A 479 -18.39 -36.04 1.04
N ILE A 480 -18.29 -35.22 2.10
CA ILE A 480 -17.18 -34.31 2.38
C ILE A 480 -15.87 -35.08 2.51
N LEU A 481 -15.84 -36.08 3.40
CA LEU A 481 -14.66 -36.91 3.63
C LEU A 481 -14.16 -37.64 2.36
N LYS A 482 -15.06 -37.97 1.47
CA LYS A 482 -14.69 -38.70 0.24
C LYS A 482 -14.28 -37.80 -0.91
N ASN A 483 -14.83 -36.57 -1.01
CA ASN A 483 -14.80 -35.82 -2.26
C ASN A 483 -14.17 -34.43 -2.14
N ILE A 484 -13.74 -33.97 -0.95
CA ILE A 484 -13.06 -32.70 -0.77
C ILE A 484 -11.59 -32.96 -0.39
N ARG A 485 -10.65 -32.35 -1.11
CA ARG A 485 -9.20 -32.53 -0.86
C ARG A 485 -8.65 -31.54 0.16
N TYR A 486 -8.92 -30.24 -0.01
CA TYR A 486 -8.49 -29.18 0.92
C TYR A 486 -9.70 -28.40 1.40
N ILE A 487 -9.70 -28.10 2.70
CA ILE A 487 -10.72 -27.27 3.34
C ILE A 487 -9.99 -26.17 4.11
N THR A 488 -10.35 -24.94 3.85
CA THR A 488 -9.82 -23.78 4.57
C THR A 488 -10.97 -22.82 4.87
N GLY A 489 -11.01 -22.28 6.07
CA GLY A 489 -12.07 -21.32 6.38
C GLY A 489 -12.08 -20.84 7.80
N GLU A 490 -13.05 -19.99 8.08
CA GLU A 490 -13.32 -19.45 9.38
C GLU A 490 -14.53 -20.14 9.99
N TRP A 491 -14.41 -20.56 11.26
CA TRP A 491 -15.51 -21.10 12.05
C TRP A 491 -15.84 -20.13 13.17
N HIS A 492 -17.09 -19.65 13.14
CA HIS A 492 -17.58 -18.64 14.06
C HIS A 492 -18.09 -19.28 15.36
N LEU A 493 -17.46 -18.94 16.48
CA LEU A 493 -17.80 -19.43 17.83
C LEU A 493 -18.66 -18.42 18.61
N TRP A 494 -19.09 -17.34 17.98
CA TRP A 494 -19.79 -16.23 18.58
C TRP A 494 -21.29 -16.22 18.24
N GLY A 495 -22.03 -15.32 18.87
CA GLY A 495 -23.42 -14.99 18.54
C GLY A 495 -24.45 -15.68 19.42
N THR A 496 -24.27 -16.94 19.74
CA THR A 496 -25.16 -17.66 20.65
C THR A 496 -24.41 -18.72 21.45
N PRO A 497 -24.92 -19.15 22.61
CA PRO A 497 -24.39 -20.34 23.33
C PRO A 497 -24.40 -21.60 22.45
N ASP A 498 -25.23 -21.62 21.44
CA ASP A 498 -25.36 -22.71 20.47
C ASP A 498 -24.16 -22.76 19.50
N SER A 499 -23.56 -21.63 19.16
CA SER A 499 -22.41 -21.59 18.23
C SER A 499 -21.22 -22.40 18.73
N LEU A 500 -20.88 -22.29 20.02
CA LEU A 500 -19.83 -23.10 20.65
C LEU A 500 -20.19 -24.59 20.63
N ASN A 501 -21.46 -24.95 20.89
CA ASN A 501 -21.90 -26.35 20.85
C ASN A 501 -21.84 -26.90 19.42
N LYS A 502 -22.23 -26.10 18.42
CA LYS A 502 -22.09 -26.47 17.01
C LYS A 502 -20.62 -26.68 16.62
N PHE A 503 -19.72 -25.81 17.08
CA PHE A 503 -18.28 -26.00 16.88
C PHE A 503 -17.76 -27.29 17.53
N LYS A 504 -18.13 -27.56 18.78
CA LYS A 504 -17.75 -28.82 19.45
C LYS A 504 -18.27 -30.04 18.70
N HIS A 505 -19.49 -29.98 18.17
CA HIS A 505 -20.06 -31.03 17.36
C HIS A 505 -19.26 -31.22 16.05
N PHE A 506 -18.94 -30.13 15.33
CA PHE A 506 -18.06 -30.16 14.16
C PHE A 506 -16.71 -30.78 14.50
N ARG A 507 -16.05 -30.30 15.57
CA ARG A 507 -14.78 -30.84 16.06
C ARG A 507 -14.85 -32.35 16.27
N ASP A 508 -15.84 -32.82 16.99
CA ASP A 508 -15.98 -34.23 17.39
C ASP A 508 -16.34 -35.14 16.21
N ILE A 509 -17.03 -34.63 15.20
CA ILE A 509 -17.44 -35.41 14.03
C ILE A 509 -16.42 -35.34 12.89
N TYR A 510 -15.81 -34.19 12.65
CA TYR A 510 -14.95 -33.96 11.48
C TYR A 510 -13.48 -33.91 11.83
N LEU A 511 -13.04 -33.08 12.80
CA LEU A 511 -11.62 -32.96 13.09
C LEU A 511 -10.99 -34.26 13.59
N THR A 512 -11.77 -35.13 14.22
CA THR A 512 -11.32 -36.48 14.62
C THR A 512 -11.05 -37.43 13.46
N GLU A 513 -11.60 -37.17 12.29
CA GLU A 513 -11.40 -37.99 11.09
C GLU A 513 -10.17 -37.56 10.26
N PHE A 514 -9.71 -36.32 10.45
CA PHE A 514 -8.56 -35.79 9.73
C PHE A 514 -7.28 -35.94 10.53
N THR A 515 -6.20 -36.33 9.85
CA THR A 515 -4.88 -36.47 10.47
C THR A 515 -3.94 -35.31 10.18
N ASP A 516 -4.25 -34.48 9.18
CA ASP A 516 -3.45 -33.35 8.74
C ASP A 516 -4.32 -32.08 8.75
N TYR A 517 -4.33 -31.38 9.88
CA TYR A 517 -5.02 -30.11 10.02
C TYR A 517 -4.28 -29.15 10.96
N LYS A 518 -4.57 -27.86 10.81
CA LYS A 518 -4.08 -26.77 11.66
C LYS A 518 -5.24 -25.84 12.03
N VAL A 519 -5.20 -25.35 13.27
CA VAL A 519 -6.18 -24.40 13.77
C VAL A 519 -5.45 -23.20 14.37
N PHE A 520 -5.86 -22.00 13.96
CA PHE A 520 -5.30 -20.75 14.43
C PHE A 520 -6.37 -19.88 15.09
N SER A 521 -5.97 -19.17 16.13
CA SER A 521 -6.79 -18.09 16.69
C SER A 521 -6.84 -16.91 15.71
N ARG A 522 -7.75 -15.96 15.96
CA ARG A 522 -7.81 -14.70 15.23
C ARG A 522 -6.49 -13.92 15.26
N ASP A 523 -5.74 -14.01 16.35
CA ASP A 523 -4.43 -13.38 16.52
C ASP A 523 -3.28 -14.20 15.89
N ASN A 524 -3.63 -15.19 15.04
CA ASN A 524 -2.70 -16.06 14.32
C ASN A 524 -1.81 -16.93 15.25
N GLU A 525 -2.27 -17.24 16.45
CA GLU A 525 -1.64 -18.23 17.36
C GLU A 525 -2.05 -19.64 16.94
N ASP A 526 -1.12 -20.58 16.77
CA ASP A 526 -1.43 -22.01 16.55
C ASP A 526 -2.03 -22.59 17.84
N ILE A 527 -3.30 -22.93 17.78
CA ILE A 527 -4.09 -23.49 18.87
C ILE A 527 -4.57 -24.92 18.60
N THR A 528 -3.97 -25.58 17.63
CA THR A 528 -4.36 -26.92 17.16
C THR A 528 -4.47 -27.91 18.32
N ASP A 529 -3.49 -27.93 19.22
CA ASP A 529 -3.45 -28.85 20.36
C ASP A 529 -4.48 -28.53 21.46
N ARG A 530 -5.09 -27.34 21.42
CA ARG A 530 -6.09 -26.87 22.40
C ARG A 530 -7.54 -27.08 21.97
N MET A 531 -7.76 -27.59 20.75
CA MET A 531 -9.12 -27.73 20.19
C MET A 531 -10.00 -28.71 20.95
N PHE A 532 -9.43 -29.66 21.68
CA PHE A 532 -10.17 -30.63 22.50
C PHE A 532 -10.21 -30.26 23.98
N ASP A 533 -9.73 -29.09 24.36
CA ASP A 533 -9.86 -28.51 25.70
C ASP A 533 -11.14 -27.64 25.77
N ASP A 534 -12.19 -28.18 26.37
CA ASP A 534 -13.48 -27.53 26.46
C ASP A 534 -13.48 -26.25 27.32
N ASP A 535 -12.60 -26.19 28.35
CA ASP A 535 -12.46 -24.98 29.18
C ASP A 535 -11.73 -23.89 28.44
N TYR A 536 -10.72 -24.25 27.63
CA TYR A 536 -10.06 -23.31 26.74
C TYR A 536 -11.02 -22.70 25.73
N LEU A 537 -11.79 -23.54 25.02
CA LEU A 537 -12.75 -23.09 24.03
C LEU A 537 -13.85 -22.21 24.63
N LEU A 538 -14.32 -22.54 25.84
CA LEU A 538 -15.30 -21.73 26.55
C LEU A 538 -14.74 -20.35 26.87
N ASN A 539 -13.53 -20.28 27.41
CA ASN A 539 -12.85 -19.02 27.73
C ASN A 539 -12.57 -18.21 26.47
N TYR A 540 -12.13 -18.84 25.40
CA TYR A 540 -11.87 -18.22 24.11
C TYR A 540 -13.14 -17.60 23.53
N SER A 541 -14.26 -18.31 23.53
CA SER A 541 -15.55 -17.84 22.99
C SER A 541 -16.17 -16.69 23.79
N HIS A 542 -15.90 -16.60 25.12
CA HIS A 542 -16.45 -15.57 26.01
C HIS A 542 -15.54 -14.34 26.16
N GLY A 543 -14.22 -14.51 25.97
CA GLY A 543 -13.23 -13.44 26.15
C GLY A 543 -13.20 -12.40 25.02
N LEU A 544 -13.78 -12.72 23.87
CA LEU A 544 -13.79 -11.88 22.66
C LEU A 544 -15.23 -11.53 22.30
N THR A 545 -15.68 -10.35 22.71
CA THR A 545 -17.00 -9.82 22.29
C THR A 545 -17.04 -9.65 20.77
N HIS A 546 -17.94 -10.37 20.10
CA HIS A 546 -18.29 -10.28 18.68
C HIS A 546 -17.25 -10.76 17.64
N SER A 547 -16.23 -11.52 18.00
CA SER A 547 -15.22 -11.95 17.03
C SER A 547 -14.45 -13.22 17.39
N ALA A 548 -15.04 -14.11 18.20
CA ALA A 548 -14.43 -15.40 18.47
C ALA A 548 -14.60 -16.31 17.25
N GLN A 549 -13.62 -16.32 16.37
CA GLN A 549 -13.51 -17.21 15.23
C GLN A 549 -12.17 -17.94 15.25
N VAL A 550 -12.14 -19.11 14.66
CA VAL A 550 -10.92 -19.87 14.44
C VAL A 550 -10.75 -20.15 12.96
N LEU A 551 -9.52 -20.03 12.50
CA LEU A 551 -9.15 -20.34 11.13
C LEU A 551 -8.64 -21.77 11.07
N ILE A 552 -9.25 -22.60 10.22
CA ILE A 552 -8.94 -24.01 10.10
C ILE A 552 -8.46 -24.35 8.70
N TYR A 553 -7.37 -25.11 8.63
CA TYR A 553 -6.83 -25.69 7.40
C TYR A 553 -6.81 -27.21 7.55
N ILE A 554 -7.42 -27.88 6.60
CA ILE A 554 -7.51 -29.34 6.57
C ILE A 554 -7.01 -29.86 5.22
N LYS A 555 -6.17 -30.88 5.28
CA LYS A 555 -5.80 -31.68 4.13
C LYS A 555 -6.37 -33.07 4.33
N ASN A 556 -7.30 -33.42 3.47
CA ASN A 556 -8.01 -34.71 3.51
C ASN A 556 -7.37 -35.74 2.58
#